data_b01386212d1ee088d1848a7f39259112
#
_entry.id   b01386212d1ee088d1848a7f39259112
#
_cell.length_a   1.000
_cell.length_b   1.000
_cell.length_c   1.000
_cell.angle_alpha   90.00
_cell.angle_beta   90.00
_cell.angle_gamma   90.00
#
_symmetry.space_group_name_H-M   'P 1'
#
loop_
_entity.id
_entity.type
_entity.pdbx_description
1 polymer ?
#
loop_
_entity_poly.entity_id
_entity_poly.type
_entity_poly.pdbx_seq_one_letter_code
_entity_poly.pdbx_strand_id
1 'polypeptide(L)'
;MDEMKDPITLDFTATQAPAEDAPVGQKALDSERPPVRVVLLALDQGKFDSQRSLDELAALAEANGMQAVATVCQKRSTPEAATLLGEGKVEEARLVCLNTDAEAAIFDGELTGSQIRNLSAALQVEVLDRTMLILEIFRARATTNEGKLQTELATLKYRMPRLQGLGEALSRQGG
;
A
#
# COMPACT_ATOMS: atom_id res chain seq x y z
N MET A 1 0.30 32.39 0.52
CA MET A 1 0.12 31.55 1.72
C MET A 1 -0.16 30.14 1.22
N ASP A 2 0.87 29.34 1.21
CA ASP A 2 0.83 27.98 0.70
C ASP A 2 0.35 27.09 1.86
N GLU A 3 -0.92 26.68 1.84
CA GLU A 3 -1.40 25.65 2.74
C GLU A 3 -0.81 24.32 2.27
N MET A 4 0.31 23.96 2.88
CA MET A 4 0.80 22.58 2.81
C MET A 4 -0.31 21.68 3.35
N LYS A 5 -1.04 21.05 2.42
CA LYS A 5 -1.89 19.90 2.75
C LYS A 5 -0.98 18.83 3.33
N ASP A 6 -1.12 18.57 4.60
CA ASP A 6 -0.48 17.42 5.23
C ASP A 6 -0.83 16.16 4.44
N PRO A 7 0.15 15.29 4.16
CA PRO A 7 -0.13 14.03 3.49
C PRO A 7 -1.17 13.28 4.32
N ILE A 8 -2.29 12.93 3.70
CA ILE A 8 -3.31 12.10 4.34
C ILE A 8 -2.64 10.75 4.61
N THR A 9 -2.19 10.57 5.82
CA THR A 9 -1.71 9.30 6.31
C THR A 9 -2.93 8.39 6.39
N LEU A 10 -3.08 7.48 5.42
CA LEU A 10 -4.02 6.39 5.57
C LEU A 10 -3.53 5.57 6.76
N ASP A 11 -4.09 5.84 7.92
CA ASP A 11 -3.70 5.17 9.15
C ASP A 11 -4.26 3.74 9.17
N PHE A 12 -3.56 2.85 8.48
CA PHE A 12 -3.79 1.41 8.58
C PHE A 12 -3.47 0.86 9.97
N THR A 13 -2.97 1.71 10.85
CA THR A 13 -2.65 1.36 12.24
C THR A 13 -3.68 1.86 13.24
N ALA A 14 -4.84 2.36 12.79
CA ALA A 14 -5.91 2.67 13.73
C ALA A 14 -6.21 1.41 14.54
N THR A 15 -5.49 1.26 15.62
CA THR A 15 -5.78 0.35 16.70
C THR A 15 -7.08 0.84 17.32
N GLN A 16 -8.21 0.48 16.68
CA GLN A 16 -9.46 0.52 17.41
C GLN A 16 -9.35 -0.53 18.49
N ALA A 17 -9.28 -0.09 19.72
CA ALA A 17 -9.52 -0.92 20.87
C ALA A 17 -10.76 -1.78 20.59
N PRO A 18 -10.78 -3.06 21.04
CA PRO A 18 -11.91 -3.93 20.78
C PRO A 18 -13.19 -3.22 21.27
N ALA A 19 -14.05 -2.82 20.32
CA ALA A 19 -15.39 -2.40 20.67
C ALA A 19 -16.11 -3.63 21.18
N GLU A 20 -16.32 -3.66 22.49
CA GLU A 20 -17.23 -4.59 23.12
C GLU A 20 -18.58 -4.45 22.45
N ASP A 21 -19.13 -5.57 21.95
CA ASP A 21 -20.52 -5.75 21.51
C ASP A 21 -21.19 -4.56 20.80
N ALA A 22 -20.73 -4.24 19.60
CA ALA A 22 -21.47 -3.35 18.74
C ALA A 22 -22.70 -4.09 18.17
N PRO A 23 -23.91 -3.57 18.32
CA PRO A 23 -25.12 -4.21 17.80
C PRO A 23 -25.08 -4.30 16.27
N VAL A 24 -25.70 -5.35 15.75
CA VAL A 24 -25.76 -5.78 14.34
C VAL A 24 -26.07 -4.67 13.30
N GLY A 25 -26.40 -3.45 13.72
CA GLY A 25 -26.69 -2.30 12.86
C GLY A 25 -25.48 -1.48 12.38
N GLN A 26 -24.26 -1.69 12.94
CA GLN A 26 -23.10 -0.86 12.57
C GLN A 26 -22.36 -1.32 11.29
N LYS A 27 -22.59 -2.54 10.82
CA LYS A 27 -22.05 -3.00 9.53
C LYS A 27 -22.63 -2.24 8.31
N ALA A 28 -23.74 -1.55 8.46
CA ALA A 28 -24.38 -0.80 7.38
C ALA A 28 -23.77 0.61 7.18
N LEU A 29 -23.06 1.14 8.17
CA LEU A 29 -22.47 2.49 8.10
C LEU A 29 -21.09 2.55 7.44
N ASP A 30 -20.36 1.42 7.40
CA ASP A 30 -19.08 1.35 6.69
C ASP A 30 -19.24 1.20 5.16
N SER A 31 -20.44 0.94 4.67
CA SER A 31 -20.73 0.86 3.23
C SER A 31 -20.92 2.22 2.54
N GLU A 32 -20.94 3.34 3.29
CA GLU A 32 -21.13 4.68 2.73
C GLU A 32 -19.82 5.43 2.41
N ARG A 33 -18.67 4.90 2.81
CA ARG A 33 -17.40 5.51 2.40
C ARG A 33 -17.08 5.13 0.96
N PRO A 34 -16.76 6.12 0.11
CA PRO A 34 -16.30 5.79 -1.23
C PRO A 34 -15.04 4.92 -1.15
N PRO A 35 -14.85 3.99 -2.10
CA PRO A 35 -13.66 3.16 -2.11
C PRO A 35 -12.39 4.01 -2.25
N VAL A 36 -11.33 3.62 -1.56
CA VAL A 36 -10.02 4.26 -1.67
C VAL A 36 -9.49 4.08 -3.10
N ARG A 37 -9.18 5.17 -3.77
CA ARG A 37 -8.69 5.15 -5.16
C ARG A 37 -7.21 4.80 -5.19
N VAL A 38 -6.84 3.77 -5.94
CA VAL A 38 -5.46 3.29 -5.99
C VAL A 38 -4.95 3.12 -7.41
N VAL A 39 -3.66 3.39 -7.61
CA VAL A 39 -2.93 3.08 -8.85
C VAL A 39 -2.14 1.79 -8.63
N LEU A 40 -2.25 0.86 -9.57
CA LEU A 40 -1.47 -0.37 -9.55
C LEU A 40 -0.14 -0.16 -10.29
N LEU A 41 0.95 -0.61 -9.71
CA LEU A 41 2.29 -0.52 -10.26
C LEU A 41 2.86 -1.91 -10.48
N ALA A 42 3.50 -2.15 -11.61
CA ALA A 42 4.18 -3.41 -11.89
C ALA A 42 5.48 -3.24 -12.67
N LEU A 43 6.41 -4.16 -12.42
CA LEU A 43 7.60 -4.35 -13.22
C LEU A 43 7.50 -5.68 -13.97
N ASP A 44 7.36 -5.61 -15.28
CA ASP A 44 7.37 -6.78 -16.17
C ASP A 44 8.81 -7.14 -16.57
N GLN A 45 9.31 -8.23 -16.02
CA GLN A 45 10.62 -8.79 -16.37
C GLN A 45 10.54 -9.89 -17.43
N GLY A 46 9.35 -10.14 -18.00
CA GLY A 46 9.14 -11.19 -18.99
C GLY A 46 9.14 -12.62 -18.44
N LYS A 47 9.04 -12.78 -17.11
CA LYS A 47 9.10 -14.08 -16.45
C LYS A 47 7.71 -14.70 -16.21
N PHE A 48 6.67 -13.90 -16.25
CA PHE A 48 5.28 -14.31 -16.01
C PHE A 48 4.32 -13.35 -16.72
N ASP A 49 3.04 -13.71 -16.76
CA ASP A 49 1.99 -12.88 -17.34
C ASP A 49 1.66 -11.72 -16.39
N SER A 50 2.25 -10.56 -16.66
CA SER A 50 2.09 -9.35 -15.86
C SER A 50 0.65 -8.83 -15.88
N GLN A 51 -0.07 -9.00 -16.99
CA GLN A 51 -1.46 -8.55 -17.08
C GLN A 51 -2.36 -9.35 -16.14
N ARG A 52 -2.22 -10.68 -16.17
CA ARG A 52 -2.95 -11.56 -15.27
C ARG A 52 -2.64 -11.25 -13.80
N SER A 53 -1.37 -11.00 -13.47
CA SER A 53 -0.96 -10.64 -12.11
C SER A 53 -1.61 -9.32 -11.65
N LEU A 54 -1.67 -8.32 -12.54
CA LEU A 54 -2.33 -7.04 -12.27
C LEU A 54 -3.85 -7.18 -12.12
N ASP A 55 -4.50 -8.05 -12.90
CA ASP A 55 -5.92 -8.33 -12.77
C ASP A 55 -6.23 -8.98 -11.41
N GLU A 56 -5.37 -9.90 -10.97
CA GLU A 56 -5.45 -10.49 -9.63
C GLU A 56 -5.24 -9.46 -8.52
N LEU A 57 -4.26 -8.56 -8.70
CA LEU A 57 -3.99 -7.48 -7.74
C LEU A 57 -5.18 -6.50 -7.64
N ALA A 58 -5.81 -6.17 -8.77
CA ALA A 58 -7.02 -5.35 -8.79
C ALA A 58 -8.16 -6.00 -7.98
N ALA A 59 -8.37 -7.31 -8.17
CA ALA A 59 -9.36 -8.06 -7.39
C ALA A 59 -9.05 -8.10 -5.89
N LEU A 60 -7.78 -8.21 -5.52
CA LEU A 60 -7.34 -8.13 -4.11
C LEU A 60 -7.58 -6.73 -3.53
N ALA A 61 -7.30 -5.68 -4.28
CA ALA A 61 -7.58 -4.31 -3.86
C ALA A 61 -9.08 -4.09 -3.63
N GLU A 62 -9.92 -4.55 -4.56
CA GLU A 62 -11.39 -4.49 -4.44
C GLU A 62 -11.89 -5.24 -3.20
N ALA A 63 -11.36 -6.42 -2.92
CA ALA A 63 -11.68 -7.19 -1.72
C ALA A 63 -11.33 -6.45 -0.42
N ASN A 64 -10.47 -5.46 -0.47
CA ASN A 64 -10.06 -4.62 0.67
C ASN A 64 -10.71 -3.21 0.64
N GLY A 65 -11.79 -3.02 -0.12
CA GLY A 65 -12.51 -1.76 -0.20
C GLY A 65 -11.78 -0.66 -1.00
N MET A 66 -10.86 -1.05 -1.88
CA MET A 66 -10.11 -0.15 -2.74
C MET A 66 -10.59 -0.26 -4.19
N GLN A 67 -10.43 0.79 -4.97
CA GLN A 67 -10.74 0.82 -6.40
C GLN A 67 -9.48 1.09 -7.20
N ALA A 68 -9.06 0.15 -8.03
CA ALA A 68 -7.99 0.38 -8.99
C ALA A 68 -8.48 1.33 -10.10
N VAL A 69 -7.93 2.55 -10.13
CA VAL A 69 -8.33 3.60 -11.08
C VAL A 69 -7.40 3.69 -12.28
N ALA A 70 -6.19 3.19 -12.17
CA ALA A 70 -5.22 3.11 -13.25
C ALA A 70 -4.15 2.07 -12.96
N THR A 71 -3.42 1.69 -13.99
CA THR A 71 -2.29 0.77 -13.91
C THR A 71 -1.10 1.34 -14.65
N VAL A 72 0.08 1.27 -14.02
CA VAL A 72 1.36 1.66 -14.62
C VAL A 72 2.29 0.45 -14.57
N CYS A 73 2.61 -0.09 -15.73
CA CYS A 73 3.51 -1.23 -15.87
C CYS A 73 4.74 -0.82 -16.68
N GLN A 74 5.92 -1.22 -16.21
CA GLN A 74 7.16 -1.05 -16.97
C GLN A 74 7.72 -2.41 -17.37
N LYS A 75 7.98 -2.58 -18.65
CA LYS A 75 8.74 -3.73 -19.14
C LYS A 75 10.23 -3.42 -19.07
N ARG A 76 10.94 -4.15 -18.21
CA ARG A 76 12.38 -3.97 -17.99
C ARG A 76 12.98 -5.22 -17.38
N SER A 77 14.12 -5.66 -17.92
CA SER A 77 14.82 -6.87 -17.45
C SER A 77 15.51 -6.68 -16.10
N THR A 78 16.06 -5.47 -15.87
CA THR A 78 16.83 -5.16 -14.66
C THR A 78 16.09 -4.10 -13.83
N PRO A 79 15.67 -4.41 -12.59
CA PRO A 79 15.01 -3.44 -11.72
C PRO A 79 15.97 -2.33 -11.27
N GLU A 80 15.46 -1.13 -11.02
CA GLU A 80 16.20 -0.10 -10.31
C GLU A 80 16.28 -0.44 -8.82
N ALA A 81 17.45 -0.28 -8.23
CA ALA A 81 17.65 -0.62 -6.82
C ALA A 81 16.77 0.20 -5.87
N ALA A 82 16.57 1.48 -6.19
CA ALA A 82 15.87 2.42 -5.32
C ALA A 82 14.35 2.32 -5.37
N THR A 83 13.77 1.98 -6.52
CA THR A 83 12.32 2.11 -6.80
C THR A 83 11.73 0.95 -7.59
N LEU A 84 12.55 -0.03 -8.00
CA LEU A 84 12.23 -1.09 -8.96
C LEU A 84 11.88 -0.59 -10.36
N LEU A 85 11.20 0.54 -10.48
CA LEU A 85 10.86 1.22 -11.73
C LEU A 85 11.92 2.27 -12.09
N GLY A 86 12.14 2.51 -13.37
CA GLY A 86 13.00 3.59 -13.83
C GLY A 86 12.41 4.97 -13.51
N GLU A 87 13.27 5.98 -13.39
CA GLU A 87 12.89 7.36 -12.99
C GLU A 87 11.75 7.94 -13.85
N GLY A 88 11.83 7.80 -15.18
CA GLY A 88 10.77 8.28 -16.09
C GLY A 88 9.43 7.57 -15.85
N LYS A 89 9.45 6.28 -15.51
CA LYS A 89 8.23 5.53 -15.19
C LYS A 89 7.65 5.91 -13.82
N VAL A 90 8.50 6.21 -12.85
CA VAL A 90 8.08 6.74 -11.55
C VAL A 90 7.39 8.10 -11.72
N GLU A 91 7.94 8.99 -12.57
CA GLU A 91 7.30 10.28 -12.86
C GLU A 91 5.97 10.12 -13.61
N GLU A 92 5.88 9.20 -14.56
CA GLU A 92 4.62 8.84 -15.21
C GLU A 92 3.59 8.37 -14.17
N ALA A 93 3.98 7.49 -13.25
CA ALA A 93 3.12 7.01 -12.18
C ALA A 93 2.66 8.14 -11.25
N ARG A 94 3.53 9.09 -10.93
CA ARG A 94 3.19 10.28 -10.14
C ARG A 94 2.10 11.11 -10.82
N LEU A 95 2.25 11.37 -12.10
CA LEU A 95 1.26 12.12 -12.88
C LEU A 95 -0.07 11.36 -12.99
N VAL A 96 -0.03 10.03 -13.12
CA VAL A 96 -1.24 9.20 -13.11
C VAL A 96 -1.93 9.28 -11.76
N CYS A 97 -1.20 9.19 -10.64
CA CYS A 97 -1.77 9.34 -9.29
C CYS A 97 -2.46 10.71 -9.14
N LEU A 98 -1.79 11.78 -9.58
CA LEU A 98 -2.33 13.15 -9.52
C LEU A 98 -3.60 13.30 -10.37
N ASN A 99 -3.57 12.84 -11.62
CA ASN A 99 -4.69 13.01 -12.57
C ASN A 99 -5.91 12.13 -12.23
N THR A 100 -5.71 11.06 -11.47
CA THR A 100 -6.78 10.15 -11.06
C THR A 100 -7.24 10.39 -9.63
N ASP A 101 -6.72 11.40 -8.94
CA ASP A 101 -6.96 11.62 -7.51
C ASP A 101 -6.74 10.34 -6.69
N ALA A 102 -5.68 9.61 -6.99
CA ALA A 102 -5.35 8.39 -6.27
C ALA A 102 -4.83 8.72 -4.87
N GLU A 103 -5.30 7.97 -3.88
CA GLU A 103 -4.92 8.14 -2.47
C GLU A 103 -3.73 7.24 -2.10
N ALA A 104 -3.54 6.14 -2.85
CA ALA A 104 -2.43 5.22 -2.65
C ALA A 104 -2.00 4.56 -3.97
N ALA A 105 -0.83 3.93 -3.94
CA ALA A 105 -0.35 3.07 -5.01
C ALA A 105 -0.01 1.68 -4.46
N ILE A 106 -0.29 0.64 -5.23
CA ILE A 106 -0.01 -0.75 -4.83
C ILE A 106 0.95 -1.36 -5.84
N PHE A 107 2.10 -1.81 -5.37
CA PHE A 107 3.11 -2.47 -6.20
C PHE A 107 2.84 -3.97 -6.28
N ASP A 108 2.85 -4.51 -7.49
CA ASP A 108 2.69 -5.95 -7.75
C ASP A 108 3.99 -6.71 -7.50
N GLY A 109 4.27 -6.95 -6.24
CA GLY A 109 5.48 -7.62 -5.77
C GLY A 109 5.83 -7.19 -4.35
N GLU A 110 6.97 -7.64 -3.87
CA GLU A 110 7.52 -7.22 -2.58
C GLU A 110 8.42 -6.01 -2.72
N LEU A 111 8.33 -5.08 -1.80
CA LEU A 111 9.18 -3.91 -1.68
C LEU A 111 9.98 -3.95 -0.37
N THR A 112 11.22 -3.51 -0.44
CA THR A 112 11.98 -3.19 0.78
C THR A 112 11.48 -1.91 1.42
N GLY A 113 11.79 -1.69 2.70
CA GLY A 113 11.41 -0.45 3.38
C GLY A 113 11.95 0.82 2.71
N SER A 114 13.17 0.77 2.15
CA SER A 114 13.75 1.89 1.39
C SER A 114 13.00 2.13 0.08
N GLN A 115 12.63 1.07 -0.64
CA GLN A 115 11.85 1.19 -1.88
C GLN A 115 10.45 1.77 -1.62
N ILE A 116 9.78 1.35 -0.55
CA ILE A 116 8.49 1.93 -0.14
C ILE A 116 8.65 3.43 0.12
N ARG A 117 9.64 3.83 0.92
CA ARG A 117 9.89 5.25 1.22
C ARG A 117 10.20 6.07 -0.03
N ASN A 118 11.08 5.56 -0.88
CA ASN A 118 11.47 6.24 -2.12
C ASN A 118 10.28 6.42 -3.07
N LEU A 119 9.47 5.37 -3.25
CA LEU A 119 8.27 5.44 -4.08
C LEU A 119 7.22 6.37 -3.47
N SER A 120 6.96 6.27 -2.15
CA SER A 120 5.99 7.15 -1.49
C SER A 120 6.39 8.63 -1.60
N ALA A 121 7.67 8.94 -1.41
CA ALA A 121 8.19 10.30 -1.56
C ALA A 121 8.07 10.79 -3.02
N ALA A 122 8.38 9.94 -3.99
CA ALA A 122 8.34 10.30 -5.40
C ALA A 122 6.90 10.44 -5.93
N LEU A 123 6.00 9.55 -5.54
CA LEU A 123 4.60 9.53 -5.99
C LEU A 123 3.71 10.49 -5.21
N GLN A 124 4.14 10.91 -4.02
CA GLN A 124 3.36 11.75 -3.08
C GLN A 124 2.03 11.11 -2.64
N VAL A 125 1.98 9.79 -2.62
CA VAL A 125 0.89 8.98 -2.08
C VAL A 125 1.47 7.84 -1.25
N GLU A 126 0.64 7.22 -0.41
CA GLU A 126 1.04 6.02 0.31
C GLU A 126 1.31 4.87 -0.68
N VAL A 127 2.38 4.11 -0.42
CA VAL A 127 2.74 2.94 -1.24
C VAL A 127 2.65 1.69 -0.40
N LEU A 128 1.88 0.75 -0.90
CA LEU A 128 1.74 -0.60 -0.38
C LEU A 128 2.36 -1.58 -1.37
N ASP A 129 2.73 -2.74 -0.87
CA ASP A 129 3.06 -3.87 -1.73
C ASP A 129 1.98 -4.96 -1.66
N ARG A 130 2.05 -5.92 -2.58
CA ARG A 130 1.08 -7.02 -2.67
C ARG A 130 0.98 -7.81 -1.36
N THR A 131 2.10 -8.08 -0.71
CA THR A 131 2.12 -8.84 0.54
C THR A 131 1.41 -8.10 1.67
N MET A 132 1.64 -6.79 1.80
CA MET A 132 0.94 -5.98 2.79
C MET A 132 -0.57 -5.96 2.54
N LEU A 133 -0.99 -5.82 1.28
CA LEU A 133 -2.41 -5.86 0.93
C LEU A 133 -3.07 -7.19 1.33
N ILE A 134 -2.40 -8.33 1.07
CA ILE A 134 -2.89 -9.65 1.46
C ILE A 134 -2.99 -9.77 2.99
N LEU A 135 -2.00 -9.28 3.73
CA LEU A 135 -2.03 -9.29 5.19
C LEU A 135 -3.18 -8.44 5.76
N GLU A 136 -3.46 -7.28 5.17
CA GLU A 136 -4.60 -6.44 5.56
C GLU A 136 -5.94 -7.15 5.30
N ILE A 137 -6.07 -7.87 4.17
CA ILE A 137 -7.27 -8.66 3.87
C ILE A 137 -7.47 -9.77 4.92
N PHE A 138 -6.41 -10.49 5.29
CA PHE A 138 -6.49 -11.51 6.33
C PHE A 138 -6.85 -10.90 7.69
N ARG A 139 -6.26 -9.77 8.04
CA ARG A 139 -6.58 -9.05 9.28
C ARG A 139 -8.06 -8.66 9.34
N ALA A 140 -8.59 -8.12 8.26
CA ALA A 140 -10.00 -7.71 8.18
C ALA A 140 -10.98 -8.89 8.26
N ARG A 141 -10.57 -10.09 7.83
CA ARG A 141 -11.40 -11.30 7.82
C ARG A 141 -11.25 -12.17 9.06
N ALA A 142 -10.28 -11.89 9.93
CA ALA A 142 -10.07 -12.66 11.14
C ALA A 142 -11.22 -12.42 12.13
N THR A 143 -11.93 -13.49 12.50
CA THR A 143 -13.11 -13.45 13.38
C THR A 143 -12.80 -13.89 14.80
N THR A 144 -11.85 -14.82 14.98
CA THR A 144 -11.44 -15.33 16.29
C THR A 144 -10.31 -14.49 16.89
N ASN A 145 -10.21 -14.46 18.21
CA ASN A 145 -9.11 -13.77 18.90
C ASN A 145 -7.74 -14.33 18.51
N GLU A 146 -7.62 -15.65 18.37
CA GLU A 146 -6.40 -16.31 17.92
C GLU A 146 -6.05 -15.89 16.48
N GLY A 147 -7.02 -15.92 15.56
CA GLY A 147 -6.82 -15.46 14.19
C GLY A 147 -6.41 -14.01 14.10
N LYS A 148 -7.01 -13.11 14.89
CA LYS A 148 -6.62 -11.70 14.98
C LYS A 148 -5.17 -11.53 15.45
N LEU A 149 -4.79 -12.23 16.52
CA LEU A 149 -3.41 -12.19 17.04
C LEU A 149 -2.39 -12.75 16.04
N GLN A 150 -2.72 -13.84 15.35
CA GLN A 150 -1.85 -14.43 14.33
C GLN A 150 -1.64 -13.49 13.14
N THR A 151 -2.69 -12.87 12.64
CA THR A 151 -2.60 -11.92 11.51
C THR A 151 -1.87 -10.64 11.92
N GLU A 152 -2.09 -10.14 13.13
CA GLU A 152 -1.36 -9.00 13.66
C GLU A 152 0.13 -9.31 13.81
N LEU A 153 0.49 -10.47 14.35
CA LEU A 153 1.87 -10.92 14.46
C LEU A 153 2.54 -11.03 13.07
N ALA A 154 1.84 -11.60 12.09
CA ALA A 154 2.35 -11.68 10.71
C ALA A 154 2.57 -10.30 10.11
N THR A 155 1.63 -9.38 10.30
CA THR A 155 1.74 -7.98 9.84
C THR A 155 2.93 -7.27 10.49
N LEU A 156 3.10 -7.41 11.80
CA LEU A 156 4.23 -6.81 12.52
C LEU A 156 5.57 -7.40 12.06
N LYS A 157 5.68 -8.70 11.91
CA LYS A 157 6.89 -9.36 11.40
C LYS A 157 7.26 -8.87 9.99
N TYR A 158 6.27 -8.60 9.17
CA TYR A 158 6.49 -8.07 7.81
C TYR A 158 6.90 -6.60 7.83
N ARG A 159 6.30 -5.78 8.71
CA ARG A 159 6.58 -4.35 8.84
C ARG A 159 7.92 -4.04 9.52
N MET A 160 8.29 -4.78 10.54
CA MET A 160 9.47 -4.47 11.37
C MET A 160 10.77 -4.30 10.59
N PRO A 161 11.19 -5.20 9.69
CA PRO A 161 12.41 -4.99 8.90
C PRO A 161 12.32 -3.75 8.00
N ARG A 162 11.12 -3.35 7.59
CA ARG A 162 10.86 -2.20 6.73
C ARG A 162 10.90 -0.87 7.48
N LEU A 163 10.69 -0.88 8.79
CA LEU A 163 10.78 0.29 9.68
C LEU A 163 12.22 0.55 10.16
N GLN A 164 13.09 -0.46 10.19
CA GLN A 164 14.45 -0.33 10.74
C GLN A 164 15.32 0.71 10.03
N GLY A 165 15.05 1.04 8.76
CA GLY A 165 15.73 2.11 8.05
C GLY A 165 15.34 3.54 8.48
N LEU A 166 14.28 3.72 9.27
CA LEU A 166 13.86 5.04 9.78
C LEU A 166 14.72 5.49 10.97
N GLY A 167 15.17 4.56 11.81
CA GLY A 167 16.01 4.86 12.96
C GLY A 167 17.39 5.40 12.60
N GLU A 168 18.01 4.85 11.55
CA GLU A 168 19.33 5.29 11.08
C GLU A 168 19.28 6.68 10.40
N ALA A 169 18.20 7.01 9.71
CA ALA A 169 18.02 8.33 9.11
C ALA A 169 17.84 9.41 10.17
N LEU A 170 17.14 9.11 11.27
CA LEU A 170 16.96 10.04 12.39
C LEU A 170 18.24 10.20 13.23
N SER A 171 19.05 9.15 13.36
CA SER A 171 20.33 9.21 14.08
C SER A 171 21.38 10.03 13.36
N ARG A 172 21.32 10.15 12.03
CA ARG A 172 22.26 10.98 11.23
C ARG A 172 21.93 12.49 11.25
N GLN A 173 20.71 12.86 11.62
CA GLN A 173 20.30 14.28 11.73
C GLN A 173 20.48 14.85 13.15
N GLY A 174 20.84 14.04 14.13
CA GLY A 174 20.99 14.41 15.53
C GLY A 174 22.42 14.53 16.02
N GLY A 175 23.38 14.68 15.12
CA GLY A 175 24.79 14.88 15.45
C GLY A 175 25.31 16.23 15.02
#